data_8f6c18f99bb07a3f73faf251172837ac
#
_entry.id   8f6c18f99bb07a3f73faf251172837ac
#
_cell.length_a   1.000
_cell.length_b   1.000
_cell.length_c   1.000
_cell.angle_alpha   90.00
_cell.angle_beta   90.00
_cell.angle_gamma   90.00
#
_symmetry.space_group_name_H-M   'P 1'
#
loop_
_entity.id
_entity.type
_entity.pdbx_description
1 polymer ?
#
loop_
_entity_poly.entity_id
_entity_poly.type
_entity_poly.pdbx_seq_one_letter_code
_entity_poly.pdbx_strand_id
1 'polypeptide(L)'
;QCRRQRQMCIRDSLNKSLIKDFNIKKPKIAVSSLNPHSGEEGSIGKEEINTIGPCVDYFKDMGMKIEGPLPADTLFYKKNLNKFDARICMYHDQALIPLKTIDFYGGINFTAGLSFVRTSPDHGTAFNLAGKNRANPKSLVNAIKQAFIISENRKNK
;
A
#
# COMPACT_ATOMS: atom_id res chain seq x y z
N GLN A 1 18.02 6.16 -12.63
CA GLN A 1 16.89 6.35 -13.57
C GLN A 1 15.83 5.24 -13.42
N CYS A 2 16.24 3.98 -13.39
CA CYS A 2 15.31 2.83 -13.26
C CYS A 2 14.48 2.83 -11.96
N ARG A 3 15.06 3.22 -10.82
CA ARG A 3 14.34 3.28 -9.53
C ARG A 3 13.27 4.36 -9.52
N ARG A 4 13.58 5.55 -10.04
CA ARG A 4 12.62 6.67 -10.15
C ARG A 4 11.46 6.29 -11.06
N GLN A 5 11.74 5.73 -12.23
CA GLN A 5 10.72 5.28 -13.17
C GLN A 5 9.82 4.20 -12.59
N ARG A 6 10.37 3.23 -11.85
CA ARG A 6 9.59 2.18 -11.17
C ARG A 6 8.65 2.77 -10.11
N GLN A 7 9.09 3.73 -9.31
CA GLN A 7 8.23 4.40 -8.34
C GLN A 7 7.10 5.18 -9.02
N MET A 8 7.36 5.82 -10.14
CA MET A 8 6.33 6.52 -10.92
C MET A 8 5.26 5.56 -11.42
N CYS A 9 5.64 4.41 -11.98
CA CYS A 9 4.69 3.39 -12.43
C CYS A 9 3.82 2.82 -11.29
N ILE A 10 4.42 2.55 -10.12
CA ILE A 10 3.69 2.02 -8.95
C ILE A 10 2.64 3.02 -8.50
N ARG A 11 2.97 4.30 -8.39
CA ARG A 11 2.03 5.34 -7.92
C ARG A 11 0.87 5.55 -8.88
N ASP A 12 1.14 5.60 -10.19
CA ASP A 12 0.09 5.73 -11.20
C ASP A 12 -0.85 4.52 -11.20
N SER A 13 -0.30 3.32 -11.13
CA SER A 13 -1.08 2.09 -11.00
C SER A 13 -1.93 2.05 -9.73
N LEU A 14 -1.36 2.46 -8.58
CA LEU A 14 -2.09 2.54 -7.31
C LEU A 14 -3.25 3.51 -7.39
N ASN A 15 -3.04 4.73 -7.88
CA ASN A 15 -4.10 5.73 -7.99
C ASN A 15 -5.24 5.25 -8.89
N LYS A 16 -4.92 4.65 -10.04
CA LYS A 16 -5.90 4.04 -10.95
C LYS A 16 -6.71 2.94 -10.25
N SER A 17 -6.04 2.06 -9.50
CA SER A 17 -6.72 1.00 -8.75
C SER A 17 -7.59 1.54 -7.61
N LEU A 18 -7.14 2.53 -6.86
CA LEU A 18 -7.96 3.15 -5.81
C LEU A 18 -9.26 3.72 -6.39
N ILE A 19 -9.19 4.35 -7.57
CA ILE A 19 -10.38 4.88 -8.23
C ILE A 19 -11.23 3.76 -8.81
N LYS A 20 -10.64 2.84 -9.57
CA LYS A 20 -11.36 1.82 -10.34
C LYS A 20 -11.83 0.66 -9.48
N ASP A 21 -10.94 0.12 -8.65
CA ASP A 21 -11.16 -1.12 -7.92
C ASP A 21 -11.80 -0.88 -6.55
N PHE A 22 -11.41 0.22 -5.89
CA PHE A 22 -11.89 0.57 -4.54
C PHE A 22 -12.94 1.70 -4.53
N ASN A 23 -13.30 2.24 -5.71
CA ASN A 23 -14.30 3.29 -5.87
C ASN A 23 -14.03 4.59 -5.07
N ILE A 24 -12.77 4.93 -4.84
CA ILE A 24 -12.36 6.15 -4.14
C ILE A 24 -12.15 7.26 -5.17
N LYS A 25 -13.08 8.19 -5.28
CA LYS A 25 -13.07 9.23 -6.34
C LYS A 25 -11.85 10.16 -6.33
N LYS A 26 -11.34 10.49 -5.16
CA LYS A 26 -10.20 11.41 -4.98
C LYS A 26 -9.23 10.85 -3.93
N PRO A 27 -8.47 9.81 -4.23
CA PRO A 27 -7.61 9.13 -3.26
C PRO A 27 -6.57 10.07 -2.65
N LYS A 28 -6.39 9.97 -1.34
CA LYS A 28 -5.29 10.61 -0.60
C LYS A 28 -4.21 9.56 -0.33
N ILE A 29 -3.04 9.78 -0.88
CA ILE A 29 -1.93 8.82 -0.82
C ILE A 29 -0.79 9.40 0.01
N ALA A 30 -0.30 8.64 0.97
CA ALA A 30 0.93 8.94 1.68
C ALA A 30 2.11 8.13 1.11
N VAL A 31 3.29 8.74 1.07
CA VAL A 31 4.54 8.08 0.69
C VAL A 31 5.47 8.07 1.89
N SER A 32 5.85 6.89 2.34
CA SER A 32 6.82 6.74 3.40
C SER A 32 8.22 7.14 2.95
N SER A 33 9.03 7.62 3.89
CA SER A 33 10.48 7.72 3.69
C SER A 33 11.12 6.33 3.68
N LEU A 34 12.32 6.25 3.12
CA LEU A 34 13.19 5.07 3.21
C LEU A 34 14.03 5.10 4.47
N ASN A 35 14.63 6.27 4.74
CA ASN A 35 15.56 6.48 5.84
C ASN A 35 14.85 6.94 7.12
N PRO A 36 15.43 6.67 8.30
CA PRO A 36 14.92 7.22 9.56
C PRO A 36 14.78 8.73 9.49
N HIS A 37 13.76 9.29 10.15
CA HIS A 37 13.46 10.72 10.20
C HIS A 37 13.44 11.41 8.82
N SER A 38 13.04 10.68 7.78
CA SER A 38 13.06 11.16 6.38
C SER A 38 14.44 11.62 5.89
N GLY A 39 15.52 11.01 6.41
CA GLY A 39 16.88 11.25 6.00
C GLY A 39 17.56 12.45 6.66
N GLU A 40 16.90 13.17 7.58
CA GLU A 40 17.44 14.36 8.30
C GLU A 40 18.20 15.30 7.37
N GLU A 41 17.50 15.84 6.38
CA GLU A 41 18.06 16.76 5.36
C GLU A 41 19.28 16.17 4.61
N GLY A 42 19.38 14.84 4.55
CA GLY A 42 20.46 14.13 3.85
C GLY A 42 21.63 13.68 4.74
N SER A 43 21.53 13.89 6.05
CA SER A 43 22.55 13.45 7.01
C SER A 43 22.57 11.93 7.19
N ILE A 44 21.39 11.29 7.18
CA ILE A 44 21.25 9.83 7.33
C ILE A 44 21.16 9.14 5.97
N GLY A 45 20.58 9.82 4.97
CA GLY A 45 20.45 9.32 3.60
C GLY A 45 19.90 10.38 2.67
N LYS A 46 20.15 10.24 1.37
CA LYS A 46 19.78 11.25 0.34
C LYS A 46 18.67 10.78 -0.59
N GLU A 47 18.08 9.60 -0.36
CA GLU A 47 17.06 9.01 -1.21
C GLU A 47 15.76 9.84 -1.20
N GLU A 48 15.44 10.45 -0.08
CA GLU A 48 14.29 11.36 0.04
C GLU A 48 14.47 12.59 -0.84
N ILE A 49 15.66 13.19 -0.83
CA ILE A 49 15.97 14.41 -1.60
C ILE A 49 16.11 14.07 -3.09
N ASN A 50 16.86 13.00 -3.42
CA ASN A 50 17.27 12.73 -4.79
C ASN A 50 16.26 11.92 -5.60
N THR A 51 15.37 11.18 -4.93
CA THR A 51 14.50 10.21 -5.60
C THR A 51 13.04 10.32 -5.16
N ILE A 52 12.74 10.21 -3.86
CA ILE A 52 11.37 10.07 -3.38
C ILE A 52 10.63 11.40 -3.48
N GLY A 53 11.23 12.48 -2.97
CA GLY A 53 10.66 13.83 -3.01
C GLY A 53 10.33 14.28 -4.43
N PRO A 54 11.29 14.29 -5.36
CA PRO A 54 11.03 14.65 -6.76
C PRO A 54 9.93 13.82 -7.43
N CYS A 55 9.78 12.54 -7.07
CA CYS A 55 8.66 11.75 -7.56
C CYS A 55 7.32 12.15 -6.93
N VAL A 56 7.29 12.50 -5.65
CA VAL A 56 6.07 13.00 -4.99
C VAL A 56 5.64 14.32 -5.61
N ASP A 57 6.58 15.24 -5.80
CA ASP A 57 6.28 16.58 -6.37
C ASP A 57 5.75 16.46 -7.81
N TYR A 58 6.35 15.62 -8.64
CA TYR A 58 5.85 15.33 -9.98
C TYR A 58 4.36 14.91 -9.97
N PHE A 59 3.94 14.04 -9.05
CA PHE A 59 2.54 13.62 -8.98
C PHE A 59 1.62 14.67 -8.36
N LYS A 60 2.11 15.51 -7.47
CA LYS A 60 1.36 16.69 -6.99
C LYS A 60 1.05 17.64 -8.14
N ASP A 61 2.05 17.91 -8.99
CA ASP A 61 1.91 18.79 -10.15
C ASP A 61 0.90 18.23 -11.17
N MET A 62 0.78 16.88 -11.23
CA MET A 62 -0.27 16.20 -12.01
C MET A 62 -1.66 16.22 -11.33
N GLY A 63 -1.83 16.90 -10.21
CA GLY A 63 -3.11 17.04 -9.50
C GLY A 63 -3.48 15.89 -8.58
N MET A 64 -2.56 14.95 -8.29
CA MET A 64 -2.80 13.87 -7.34
C MET A 64 -2.72 14.39 -5.89
N LYS A 65 -3.63 13.91 -5.03
CA LYS A 65 -3.55 14.15 -3.59
C LYS A 65 -2.54 13.20 -2.96
N ILE A 66 -1.28 13.56 -3.01
CA ILE A 66 -0.17 12.75 -2.51
C ILE A 66 0.69 13.59 -1.55
N GLU A 67 1.08 13.01 -0.42
CA GLU A 67 1.94 13.62 0.60
C GLU A 67 3.16 12.72 0.86
N GLY A 68 4.32 13.33 1.05
CA GLY A 68 5.56 12.62 1.39
C GLY A 68 6.81 13.29 0.81
N PRO A 69 7.98 12.71 1.09
CA PRO A 69 8.19 11.56 1.97
C PRO A 69 7.87 11.88 3.44
N LEU A 70 7.17 10.98 4.12
CA LEU A 70 6.79 11.12 5.53
C LEU A 70 7.58 10.11 6.39
N PRO A 71 7.98 10.46 7.62
CA PRO A 71 8.67 9.53 8.51
C PRO A 71 7.84 8.26 8.75
N ALA A 72 8.47 7.10 8.57
CA ALA A 72 7.79 5.81 8.60
C ALA A 72 7.22 5.46 9.99
N ASP A 73 7.91 5.84 11.05
CA ASP A 73 7.56 5.60 12.45
C ASP A 73 6.26 6.29 12.88
N THR A 74 5.96 7.46 12.31
CA THR A 74 4.76 8.24 12.62
C THR A 74 3.63 8.05 11.62
N LEU A 75 3.93 7.52 10.43
CA LEU A 75 2.96 7.37 9.34
C LEU A 75 1.77 6.47 9.70
N PHE A 76 2.00 5.46 10.54
CA PHE A 76 0.98 4.49 10.97
C PHE A 76 0.39 4.79 12.34
N TYR A 77 0.68 5.95 12.93
CA TYR A 77 0.07 6.37 14.18
C TYR A 77 -1.46 6.44 14.05
N LYS A 78 -2.18 5.99 15.09
CA LYS A 78 -3.65 5.82 15.07
C LYS A 78 -4.42 7.04 14.51
N LYS A 79 -4.02 8.27 14.87
CA LYS A 79 -4.66 9.48 14.35
C LYS A 79 -4.41 9.71 12.85
N ASN A 80 -3.34 9.14 12.28
CA ASN A 80 -2.99 9.26 10.88
C ASN A 80 -3.64 8.17 10.01
N LEU A 81 -4.17 7.08 10.62
CA LEU A 81 -4.75 5.96 9.85
C LEU A 81 -5.90 6.39 8.95
N ASN A 82 -6.74 7.31 9.42
CA ASN A 82 -7.90 7.81 8.66
C ASN A 82 -7.58 9.02 7.76
N LYS A 83 -6.33 9.52 7.80
CA LYS A 83 -5.93 10.69 6.99
C LYS A 83 -5.71 10.33 5.52
N PHE A 84 -5.28 9.11 5.24
CA PHE A 84 -4.91 8.64 3.91
C PHE A 84 -5.63 7.37 3.54
N ASP A 85 -6.02 7.25 2.27
CA ASP A 85 -6.65 6.05 1.70
C ASP A 85 -5.62 4.96 1.39
N ALA A 86 -4.38 5.34 1.08
CA ALA A 86 -3.29 4.42 0.82
C ALA A 86 -1.95 4.95 1.32
N ARG A 87 -1.03 4.01 1.60
CA ARG A 87 0.36 4.29 1.99
C ARG A 87 1.30 3.51 1.10
N ILE A 88 2.23 4.20 0.46
CA ILE A 88 3.32 3.59 -0.31
C ILE A 88 4.51 3.44 0.62
N CYS A 89 4.94 2.20 0.82
CA CYS A 89 6.12 1.87 1.60
C CYS A 89 7.29 1.51 0.70
N MET A 90 8.51 1.71 1.19
CA MET A 90 9.72 1.54 0.40
C MET A 90 10.19 0.08 0.36
N TYR A 91 9.82 -0.71 1.35
CA TYR A 91 10.15 -2.13 1.45
C TYR A 91 9.05 -2.92 2.18
N HIS A 92 9.10 -4.23 2.05
CA HIS A 92 8.07 -5.17 2.52
C HIS A 92 7.70 -4.96 4.01
N ASP A 93 8.67 -5.02 4.91
CA ASP A 93 8.37 -4.99 6.35
C ASP A 93 7.88 -3.63 6.83
N GLN A 94 8.27 -2.55 6.16
CA GLN A 94 7.74 -1.21 6.44
C GLN A 94 6.22 -1.14 6.27
N ALA A 95 5.65 -1.96 5.38
CA ALA A 95 4.21 -2.07 5.20
C ALA A 95 3.59 -3.14 6.08
N LEU A 96 4.21 -4.32 6.17
CA LEU A 96 3.57 -5.47 6.79
C LEU A 96 3.65 -5.48 8.31
N ILE A 97 4.69 -4.92 8.92
CA ILE A 97 4.76 -4.79 10.39
C ILE A 97 3.54 -4.02 10.93
N PRO A 98 3.26 -2.77 10.46
CA PRO A 98 2.08 -2.04 10.94
C PRO A 98 0.77 -2.72 10.55
N LEU A 99 0.64 -3.29 9.35
CA LEU A 99 -0.55 -4.03 8.95
C LEU A 99 -0.84 -5.19 9.90
N LYS A 100 0.16 -6.02 10.18
CA LYS A 100 0.02 -7.17 11.08
C LYS A 100 -0.21 -6.76 12.54
N THR A 101 0.31 -5.62 12.95
CA THR A 101 0.07 -5.07 14.28
C THR A 101 -1.38 -4.59 14.44
N ILE A 102 -1.97 -4.02 13.37
CA ILE A 102 -3.34 -3.50 13.41
C ILE A 102 -4.37 -4.63 13.23
N ASP A 103 -4.21 -5.51 12.25
CA ASP A 103 -5.10 -6.66 12.00
C ASP A 103 -4.33 -7.85 11.42
N PHE A 104 -3.82 -8.69 12.30
CA PHE A 104 -3.00 -9.85 11.93
C PHE A 104 -3.70 -10.84 10.99
N TYR A 105 -5.00 -11.06 11.20
CA TYR A 105 -5.77 -12.04 10.46
C TYR A 105 -6.63 -11.45 9.33
N GLY A 106 -6.82 -10.14 9.31
CA GLY A 106 -7.71 -9.51 8.34
C GLY A 106 -7.05 -9.06 7.05
N GLY A 107 -5.72 -8.98 7.04
CA GLY A 107 -4.94 -8.58 5.88
C GLY A 107 -5.15 -9.50 4.68
N ILE A 108 -5.13 -8.91 3.49
CA ILE A 108 -5.21 -9.62 2.20
C ILE A 108 -4.16 -9.06 1.25
N ASN A 109 -3.77 -9.86 0.28
CA ASN A 109 -2.98 -9.42 -0.87
C ASN A 109 -3.91 -9.18 -2.06
N PHE A 110 -3.80 -8.00 -2.68
CA PHE A 110 -4.48 -7.64 -3.92
C PHE A 110 -3.44 -7.24 -4.97
N THR A 111 -3.51 -7.82 -6.17
CA THR A 111 -2.62 -7.48 -7.27
C THR A 111 -3.31 -6.47 -8.20
N ALA A 112 -2.84 -5.23 -8.15
CA ALA A 112 -3.33 -4.16 -9.01
C ALA A 112 -2.81 -4.28 -10.46
N GLY A 113 -3.54 -3.70 -11.41
CA GLY A 113 -3.12 -3.60 -12.82
C GLY A 113 -3.40 -4.81 -13.68
N LEU A 114 -3.98 -5.89 -13.14
CA LEU A 114 -4.41 -7.05 -13.94
C LEU A 114 -5.78 -6.82 -14.58
N SER A 115 -6.03 -7.42 -15.74
CA SER A 115 -7.33 -7.43 -16.41
C SER A 115 -8.40 -8.17 -15.61
N PHE A 116 -8.01 -9.15 -14.81
CA PHE A 116 -8.86 -9.89 -13.89
C PHE A 116 -8.56 -9.53 -12.43
N VAL A 117 -9.49 -9.81 -11.52
CA VAL A 117 -9.30 -9.58 -10.08
C VAL A 117 -8.51 -10.72 -9.48
N ARG A 118 -7.39 -10.39 -8.81
CA ARG A 118 -6.58 -11.35 -8.07
C ARG A 118 -6.41 -10.90 -6.63
N THR A 119 -6.98 -11.65 -5.71
CA THR A 119 -6.80 -11.50 -4.27
C THR A 119 -6.26 -12.80 -3.68
N SER A 120 -5.58 -12.74 -2.57
CA SER A 120 -5.14 -13.91 -1.81
C SER A 120 -5.04 -13.59 -0.32
N PRO A 121 -5.08 -14.61 0.55
CA PRO A 121 -4.74 -14.42 1.96
C PRO A 121 -3.32 -13.86 2.11
N ASP A 122 -3.13 -13.07 3.17
CA ASP A 122 -1.84 -12.50 3.54
C ASP A 122 -1.26 -13.27 4.73
N HIS A 123 -0.95 -14.55 4.53
CA HIS A 123 -0.28 -15.42 5.50
C HIS A 123 0.70 -16.37 4.81
N GLY A 124 1.68 -16.87 5.58
CA GLY A 124 2.62 -17.89 5.11
C GLY A 124 1.97 -19.26 4.98
N THR A 125 2.76 -20.25 4.58
CA THR A 125 2.33 -21.63 4.32
C THR A 125 1.81 -22.37 5.55
N ALA A 126 2.25 -21.97 6.77
CA ALA A 126 1.80 -22.51 8.05
C ALA A 126 1.75 -24.07 8.09
N PHE A 127 2.77 -24.75 7.55
CA PHE A 127 2.86 -26.21 7.49
C PHE A 127 2.63 -26.90 8.82
N ASN A 128 2.99 -26.24 9.92
CA ASN A 128 2.76 -26.73 11.27
C ASN A 128 1.28 -26.89 11.64
N LEU A 129 0.35 -26.26 10.89
CA LEU A 129 -1.09 -26.34 11.07
C LEU A 129 -1.76 -27.33 10.10
N ALA A 130 -1.02 -27.84 9.11
CA ALA A 130 -1.56 -28.76 8.13
C ALA A 130 -2.18 -30.01 8.78
N GLY A 131 -3.39 -30.39 8.37
CA GLY A 131 -4.11 -31.54 8.90
C GLY A 131 -4.70 -31.38 10.31
N LYS A 132 -4.44 -30.25 11.00
CA LYS A 132 -4.88 -30.05 12.39
C LYS A 132 -6.23 -29.33 12.54
N ASN A 133 -6.82 -28.88 11.47
CA ASN A 133 -8.09 -28.13 11.44
C ASN A 133 -8.12 -26.90 12.38
N ARG A 134 -6.98 -26.21 12.55
CA ARG A 134 -6.77 -25.08 13.48
C ARG A 134 -6.43 -23.75 12.78
N ALA A 135 -6.40 -23.75 11.44
CA ALA A 135 -6.11 -22.55 10.66
C ALA A 135 -7.24 -21.51 10.81
N ASN A 136 -6.86 -20.24 10.94
CA ASN A 136 -7.84 -19.15 10.96
C ASN A 136 -8.23 -18.77 9.52
N PRO A 137 -9.50 -18.91 9.11
CA PRO A 137 -9.95 -18.67 7.75
C PRO A 137 -10.19 -17.18 7.43
N LYS A 138 -10.07 -16.27 8.40
CA LYS A 138 -10.50 -14.86 8.27
C LYS A 138 -9.88 -14.18 7.05
N SER A 139 -8.57 -14.35 6.82
CA SER A 139 -7.88 -13.73 5.67
C SER A 139 -8.40 -14.25 4.33
N LEU A 140 -8.67 -15.57 4.21
CA LEU A 140 -9.25 -16.15 3.00
C LEU A 140 -10.67 -15.62 2.74
N VAL A 141 -11.51 -15.59 3.77
CA VAL A 141 -12.86 -15.05 3.68
C VAL A 141 -12.84 -13.59 3.26
N ASN A 142 -11.94 -12.79 3.83
CA ASN A 142 -11.77 -11.39 3.43
C ASN A 142 -11.27 -11.25 1.99
N ALA A 143 -10.35 -12.10 1.55
CA ALA A 143 -9.87 -12.10 0.17
C ALA A 143 -11.01 -12.38 -0.83
N ILE A 144 -11.87 -13.36 -0.54
CA ILE A 144 -13.04 -13.68 -1.38
C ILE A 144 -14.03 -12.52 -1.41
N LYS A 145 -14.38 -11.95 -0.25
CA LYS A 145 -15.28 -10.79 -0.15
C LYS A 145 -14.75 -9.60 -0.93
N GLN A 146 -13.46 -9.31 -0.79
CA GLN A 146 -12.84 -8.18 -1.49
C GLN A 146 -12.78 -8.42 -3.00
N ALA A 147 -12.53 -9.65 -3.46
CA ALA A 147 -12.58 -9.98 -4.88
C ALA A 147 -13.97 -9.71 -5.48
N PHE A 148 -15.03 -10.07 -4.76
CA PHE A 148 -16.40 -9.79 -5.18
C PHE A 148 -16.65 -8.28 -5.28
N ILE A 149 -16.34 -7.51 -4.23
CA ILE A 149 -16.52 -6.05 -4.22
C ILE A 149 -15.79 -5.38 -5.38
N ILE A 150 -14.51 -5.75 -5.62
CA ILE A 150 -13.72 -5.20 -6.72
C ILE A 150 -14.34 -5.58 -8.09
N SER A 151 -14.82 -6.81 -8.23
CA SER A 151 -15.47 -7.27 -9.45
C SER A 151 -16.71 -6.43 -9.78
N GLU A 152 -17.55 -6.18 -8.78
CA GLU A 152 -18.74 -5.33 -8.95
C GLU A 152 -18.35 -3.87 -9.26
N ASN A 153 -17.34 -3.32 -8.59
CA ASN A 153 -16.86 -1.96 -8.87
C ASN A 153 -16.35 -1.82 -10.33
N ARG A 154 -15.77 -2.89 -10.91
CA ARG A 154 -15.28 -2.90 -12.28
C ARG A 154 -16.39 -3.01 -13.33
N LYS A 155 -17.53 -3.66 -13.01
CA LYS A 155 -18.68 -3.78 -13.92
C LYS A 155 -19.47 -2.48 -14.06
N ASN A 156 -19.51 -1.69 -12.99
CA ASN A 156 -20.30 -0.47 -12.90
C ASN A 156 -19.57 0.78 -13.46
N LYS A 157 -18.47 0.59 -14.17
CA LYS A 157 -17.66 1.62 -14.83
C LYS A 157 -17.43 1.29 -16.29
#